data_25e4cd40e4fbc797e8d50c96911e061c
#
_entry.id   25e4cd40e4fbc797e8d50c96911e061c
#
_cell.length_a   1.000
_cell.length_b   1.000
_cell.length_c   1.000
_cell.angle_alpha   90.00
_cell.angle_beta   90.00
_cell.angle_gamma   90.00
#
_symmetry.space_group_name_H-M   'P 1'
#
loop_
_entity.id
_entity.type
_entity.pdbx_description
1 polymer ?
#
loop_
_entity_poly.entity_id
_entity_poly.type
_entity_poly.pdbx_seq_one_letter_code
_entity_poly.pdbx_strand_id
1 'polypeptide(L)'
;MENTKRTEIATLGEFGLIDRLTKNVVLKHTSSIKGAGDDAAIIQPATSQVVTTDILVEGIHFDLVYTPLKHLGYKSVIVNLSDVYAMNAVPKQILVSIAISNRFSVEAVDEI
;
A
#
# COMPACT_ATOMS: atom_id res chain seq x y z
N MET A 1 -0.29 9.35 30.75
CA MET A 1 0.66 9.48 29.62
C MET A 1 0.74 8.15 28.92
N GLU A 2 0.18 8.08 27.74
CA GLU A 2 0.25 6.84 26.99
C GLU A 2 1.67 6.58 26.53
N ASN A 3 2.21 5.43 26.88
CA ASN A 3 3.49 4.97 26.39
C ASN A 3 3.33 4.52 24.95
N THR A 4 3.54 5.44 24.01
CA THR A 4 3.50 5.11 22.60
C THR A 4 4.74 4.27 22.26
N LYS A 5 4.53 3.01 21.98
CA LYS A 5 5.60 2.12 21.53
C LYS A 5 6.16 2.63 20.21
N ARG A 6 7.47 2.73 20.14
CA ARG A 6 8.18 3.05 18.90
C ARG A 6 9.11 1.91 18.51
N THR A 7 8.83 1.30 17.36
CA THR A 7 9.68 0.27 16.77
C THR A 7 10.37 0.85 15.55
N GLU A 8 11.68 0.74 15.50
CA GLU A 8 12.46 1.18 14.35
C GLU A 8 12.21 0.25 13.16
N ILE A 9 12.07 0.84 11.97
CA ILE A 9 11.84 0.08 10.73
C ILE A 9 12.99 -0.90 10.48
N ALA A 10 14.22 -0.49 10.75
CA ALA A 10 15.40 -1.33 10.58
C ALA A 10 15.36 -2.62 11.43
N THR A 11 14.60 -2.63 12.53
CA THR A 11 14.42 -3.82 13.37
C THR A 11 13.72 -4.95 12.62
N LEU A 12 12.75 -4.63 11.78
CA LEU A 12 12.03 -5.61 10.96
C LEU A 12 12.72 -5.88 9.63
N GLY A 13 13.42 -4.89 9.08
CA GLY A 13 13.94 -4.93 7.73
C GLY A 13 12.82 -4.87 6.68
N GLU A 14 13.20 -4.96 5.41
CA GLU A 14 12.26 -4.88 4.30
C GLU A 14 11.21 -5.99 4.34
N PHE A 15 11.65 -7.24 4.39
CA PHE A 15 10.74 -8.39 4.36
C PHE A 15 9.88 -8.47 5.62
N GLY A 16 10.45 -8.17 6.79
CA GLY A 16 9.70 -8.16 8.04
C GLY A 16 8.59 -7.09 8.04
N LEU A 17 8.85 -5.92 7.47
CA LEU A 17 7.84 -4.88 7.35
C LEU A 17 6.74 -5.28 6.36
N ILE A 18 7.10 -5.85 5.21
CA ILE A 18 6.12 -6.36 4.23
C ILE A 18 5.24 -7.42 4.87
N ASP A 19 5.82 -8.39 5.56
CA ASP A 19 5.07 -9.45 6.25
C ASP A 19 4.09 -8.87 7.26
N ARG A 20 4.51 -7.88 8.04
CA ARG A 20 3.65 -7.21 9.01
C ARG A 20 2.47 -6.50 8.36
N LEU A 21 2.72 -5.76 7.28
CA LEU A 21 1.67 -4.99 6.60
C LEU A 21 0.69 -5.87 5.84
N THR A 22 1.11 -7.04 5.40
CA THR A 22 0.31 -7.93 4.55
C THR A 22 -0.24 -9.16 5.27
N LYS A 23 0.04 -9.34 6.55
CA LYS A 23 -0.38 -10.56 7.29
C LYS A 23 -1.88 -10.83 7.30
N ASN A 24 -2.71 -9.80 7.18
CA ASN A 24 -4.15 -9.91 7.16
C ASN A 24 -4.74 -9.83 5.75
N VAL A 25 -3.90 -9.73 4.72
CA VAL A 25 -4.34 -9.66 3.33
C VAL A 25 -4.71 -11.06 2.85
N VAL A 26 -5.92 -11.17 2.29
CA VAL A 26 -6.44 -12.43 1.73
C VAL A 26 -6.71 -12.21 0.25
N LEU A 27 -6.24 -13.15 -0.59
CA LEU A 27 -6.54 -13.14 -2.02
C LEU A 27 -8.01 -13.46 -2.23
N LYS A 28 -8.75 -12.54 -2.86
CA LYS A 28 -10.20 -12.66 -3.03
C LYS A 28 -10.64 -12.98 -4.44
N HIS A 29 -9.77 -12.76 -5.41
CA HIS A 29 -10.07 -12.95 -6.83
C HIS A 29 -9.34 -14.18 -7.38
N THR A 30 -10.01 -14.94 -8.23
CA THR A 30 -9.43 -16.12 -8.87
C THR A 30 -8.25 -15.79 -9.78
N SER A 31 -8.20 -14.53 -10.29
CA SER A 31 -7.06 -14.04 -11.07
C SER A 31 -5.81 -13.74 -10.22
N SER A 32 -5.93 -13.68 -8.91
CA SER A 32 -4.81 -13.51 -7.99
C SER A 32 -4.26 -14.89 -7.59
N ILE A 33 -3.21 -15.33 -8.27
CA ILE A 33 -2.60 -16.65 -8.01
C ILE A 33 -1.64 -16.58 -6.83
N LYS A 34 -0.82 -15.54 -6.78
CA LYS A 34 0.15 -15.32 -5.71
C LYS A 34 0.23 -13.81 -5.41
N GLY A 35 0.02 -13.46 -4.15
CA GLY A 35 0.13 -12.09 -3.66
C GLY A 35 1.50 -11.77 -3.11
N ALA A 36 1.55 -10.99 -2.00
CA ALA A 36 2.78 -10.62 -1.34
C ALA A 36 3.48 -11.83 -0.71
N GLY A 37 4.80 -11.75 -0.55
CA GLY A 37 5.59 -12.76 0.15
C GLY A 37 6.73 -13.37 -0.66
N ASP A 38 6.94 -12.89 -1.87
CA ASP A 38 8.04 -13.31 -2.75
C ASP A 38 8.50 -12.12 -3.59
N ASP A 39 9.39 -12.33 -4.53
CA ASP A 39 9.95 -11.28 -5.40
C ASP A 39 8.90 -10.62 -6.29
N ALA A 40 7.84 -11.34 -6.62
CA ALA A 40 6.76 -10.85 -7.47
C ALA A 40 5.43 -11.49 -7.14
N ALA A 41 4.35 -10.83 -7.50
CA ALA A 41 3.01 -11.42 -7.50
C ALA A 41 2.74 -12.14 -8.82
N ILE A 42 1.80 -13.09 -8.80
CA ILE A 42 1.34 -13.78 -9.99
C ILE A 42 -0.14 -13.49 -10.17
N ILE A 43 -0.50 -12.93 -11.30
CA ILE A 43 -1.88 -12.69 -11.69
C ILE A 43 -2.17 -13.40 -13.02
N GLN A 44 -3.38 -13.92 -13.17
CA GLN A 44 -3.82 -14.61 -14.37
C GLN A 44 -5.19 -14.09 -14.78
N PRO A 45 -5.23 -13.02 -15.60
CA PRO A 45 -6.48 -12.48 -16.06
C PRO A 45 -7.11 -13.37 -17.15
N ALA A 46 -8.43 -13.39 -17.20
CA ALA A 46 -9.17 -14.08 -18.25
C ALA A 46 -9.35 -13.25 -19.52
N THR A 47 -9.26 -11.91 -19.40
CA THR A 47 -9.50 -10.95 -20.48
C THR A 47 -8.49 -9.82 -20.44
N SER A 48 -8.66 -8.82 -21.32
CA SER A 48 -7.85 -7.60 -21.30
C SER A 48 -7.87 -6.93 -19.94
N GLN A 49 -6.77 -6.33 -19.55
CA GLN A 49 -6.62 -5.62 -18.28
C GLN A 49 -6.49 -4.11 -18.51
N VAL A 50 -7.03 -3.36 -17.56
CA VAL A 50 -6.72 -1.94 -17.39
C VAL A 50 -5.73 -1.84 -16.23
N VAL A 51 -4.61 -1.19 -16.48
CA VAL A 51 -3.57 -0.97 -15.48
C VAL A 51 -3.33 0.53 -15.36
N THR A 52 -3.29 1.00 -14.12
CA THR A 52 -2.97 2.40 -13.82
C THR A 52 -1.99 2.46 -12.66
N THR A 53 -1.27 3.56 -12.55
CA THR A 53 -0.38 3.82 -11.44
C THR A 53 -0.36 5.32 -11.14
N ASP A 54 -0.28 5.62 -9.86
CA ASP A 54 -0.13 6.99 -9.37
C ASP A 54 0.96 7.03 -8.32
N ILE A 55 1.55 8.20 -8.14
CA ILE A 55 2.52 8.46 -7.09
C ILE A 55 2.04 9.62 -6.22
N LEU A 56 2.15 9.47 -4.91
CA LEU A 56 1.94 10.57 -3.97
C LEU A 56 3.28 10.90 -3.30
N VAL A 57 3.68 12.15 -3.40
CA VAL A 57 4.96 12.64 -2.87
C VAL A 57 4.71 13.69 -1.82
N GLU A 58 5.32 13.53 -0.64
CA GLU A 58 5.24 14.53 0.43
C GLU A 58 5.78 15.87 -0.05
N GLY A 59 5.10 16.94 0.34
CA GLY A 59 5.44 18.31 -0.07
C GLY A 59 4.91 18.70 -1.45
N ILE A 60 4.40 17.74 -2.24
CA ILE A 60 3.82 17.98 -3.56
C ILE A 60 2.34 17.63 -3.57
N HIS A 61 2.00 16.41 -3.16
CA HIS A 61 0.62 15.90 -3.21
C HIS A 61 -0.07 15.91 -1.84
N PHE A 62 0.71 15.91 -0.78
CA PHE A 62 0.24 15.95 0.61
C PHE A 62 1.32 16.54 1.51
N ASP A 63 0.95 16.89 2.74
CA ASP A 63 1.87 17.37 3.76
C ASP A 63 1.56 16.64 5.07
N LEU A 64 2.54 15.92 5.60
CA LEU A 64 2.38 15.13 6.83
C LEU A 64 2.11 15.98 8.07
N VAL A 65 2.40 17.28 8.03
CA VAL A 65 2.03 18.21 9.11
C VAL A 65 0.52 18.33 9.24
N TYR A 66 -0.21 18.24 8.13
CA TYR A 66 -1.66 18.43 8.08
C TYR A 66 -2.45 17.15 7.74
N THR A 67 -1.84 16.21 7.06
CA THR A 67 -2.51 15.00 6.56
C THR A 67 -2.32 13.85 7.53
N PRO A 68 -3.38 13.34 8.17
CA PRO A 68 -3.29 12.11 8.95
C PRO A 68 -2.83 10.93 8.10
N LEU A 69 -2.01 10.06 8.65
CA LEU A 69 -1.46 8.90 7.94
C LEU A 69 -2.56 7.98 7.38
N LYS A 70 -3.62 7.77 8.13
CA LYS A 70 -4.77 6.99 7.68
C LYS A 70 -5.43 7.59 6.43
N HIS A 71 -5.53 8.91 6.36
CA HIS A 71 -6.07 9.59 5.18
C HIS A 71 -5.13 9.49 3.98
N LEU A 72 -3.83 9.51 4.21
CA LEU A 72 -2.84 9.30 3.16
C LEU A 72 -2.99 7.91 2.53
N GLY A 73 -3.10 6.86 3.35
CA GLY A 73 -3.34 5.50 2.87
C GLY A 73 -4.63 5.39 2.07
N TYR A 74 -5.72 5.95 2.58
CA TYR A 74 -6.99 5.99 1.87
C TYR A 74 -6.87 6.69 0.51
N LYS A 75 -6.28 7.88 0.49
CA LYS A 75 -6.08 8.65 -0.74
C LYS A 75 -5.25 7.89 -1.77
N SER A 76 -4.19 7.19 -1.35
CA SER A 76 -3.32 6.45 -2.25
C SER A 76 -4.06 5.35 -3.02
N VAL A 77 -5.07 4.75 -2.42
CA VAL A 77 -5.91 3.75 -3.08
C VAL A 77 -6.99 4.42 -3.94
N ILE A 78 -7.67 5.43 -3.41
CA ILE A 78 -8.80 6.09 -4.08
C ILE A 78 -8.40 6.77 -5.39
N VAL A 79 -7.23 7.40 -5.48
CA VAL A 79 -6.80 8.04 -6.74
C VAL A 79 -6.61 7.00 -7.85
N ASN A 80 -6.19 5.80 -7.52
CA ASN A 80 -6.06 4.71 -8.48
C ASN A 80 -7.41 4.08 -8.83
N LEU A 81 -8.29 3.87 -7.86
CA LEU A 81 -9.64 3.37 -8.10
C LEU A 81 -10.43 4.29 -9.02
N SER A 82 -10.27 5.60 -8.85
CA SER A 82 -10.91 6.61 -9.69
C SER A 82 -10.56 6.43 -11.16
N ASP A 83 -9.29 6.20 -11.46
CA ASP A 83 -8.83 5.98 -12.84
C ASP A 83 -9.35 4.66 -13.42
N VAL A 84 -9.38 3.60 -12.62
CA VAL A 84 -9.94 2.30 -13.05
C VAL A 84 -11.44 2.43 -13.36
N TYR A 85 -12.19 3.10 -12.51
CA TYR A 85 -13.63 3.33 -12.76
C TYR A 85 -13.88 4.23 -13.96
N ALA A 86 -13.03 5.23 -14.21
CA ALA A 86 -13.12 6.09 -15.39
C ALA A 86 -12.98 5.30 -16.69
N MET A 87 -12.27 4.17 -16.67
CA MET A 87 -12.10 3.25 -17.79
C MET A 87 -13.19 2.15 -17.82
N ASN A 88 -14.22 2.27 -17.00
CA ASN A 88 -15.30 1.28 -16.87
C ASN A 88 -14.77 -0.13 -16.55
N ALA A 89 -13.75 -0.21 -15.73
CA ALA A 89 -13.13 -1.47 -15.32
C ALA A 89 -13.45 -1.79 -13.85
N VAL A 90 -13.28 -3.04 -13.48
CA VAL A 90 -13.46 -3.54 -12.11
C VAL A 90 -12.10 -3.70 -11.46
N PRO A 91 -11.81 -3.00 -10.36
CA PRO A 91 -10.54 -3.15 -9.66
C PRO A 91 -10.45 -4.53 -8.98
N LYS A 92 -9.32 -5.20 -9.12
CA LYS A 92 -9.11 -6.54 -8.57
C LYS A 92 -7.83 -6.68 -7.76
N GLN A 93 -6.76 -6.03 -8.18
CA GLN A 93 -5.47 -6.07 -7.49
C GLN A 93 -4.90 -4.66 -7.38
N ILE A 94 -4.10 -4.46 -6.35
CA ILE A 94 -3.27 -3.26 -6.20
C ILE A 94 -1.81 -3.67 -6.01
N LEU A 95 -0.92 -2.84 -6.53
CA LEU A 95 0.51 -2.89 -6.23
C LEU A 95 0.86 -1.61 -5.47
N VAL A 96 1.60 -1.76 -4.40
CA VAL A 96 1.99 -0.62 -3.55
C VAL A 96 3.51 -0.57 -3.47
N SER A 97 4.07 0.59 -3.80
CA SER A 97 5.48 0.90 -3.58
C SER A 97 5.58 2.02 -2.57
N ILE A 98 6.35 1.81 -1.53
CA ILE A 98 6.52 2.79 -0.45
C ILE A 98 8.00 3.11 -0.32
N ALA A 99 8.34 4.40 -0.39
CA ALA A 99 9.64 4.92 -0.01
C ALA A 99 9.49 5.62 1.34
N ILE A 100 10.15 5.11 2.36
CA ILE A 100 9.98 5.58 3.74
C ILE A 100 11.33 6.02 4.30
N SER A 101 11.34 7.19 4.95
CA SER A 101 12.48 7.64 5.75
C SER A 101 12.59 6.82 7.04
N ASN A 102 13.81 6.63 7.54
CA ASN A 102 14.07 6.01 8.84
C ASN A 102 13.54 6.83 10.03
N ARG A 103 13.04 8.04 9.79
CA ARG A 103 12.33 8.84 10.80
C ARG A 103 10.96 8.26 11.16
N PHE A 104 10.38 7.46 10.27
CA PHE A 104 9.13 6.76 10.55
C PHE A 104 9.37 5.55 11.43
N SER A 105 8.44 5.31 12.35
CA SER A 105 8.38 4.07 13.11
C SER A 105 7.50 3.04 12.39
N VAL A 106 7.62 1.79 12.78
CA VAL A 106 6.73 0.71 12.28
C VAL A 106 5.28 1.03 12.60
N GLU A 107 5.01 1.54 13.81
CA GLU A 107 3.66 1.92 14.25
C GLU A 107 3.06 3.02 13.38
N ALA A 108 3.87 3.99 12.94
CA ALA A 108 3.40 5.02 12.00
C ALA A 108 3.04 4.44 10.63
N VAL A 109 3.82 3.50 10.13
CA VAL A 109 3.52 2.82 8.86
C VAL A 109 2.26 1.97 8.97
N ASP A 110 2.01 1.35 10.11
CA ASP A 110 0.78 0.58 10.36
C ASP A 110 -0.49 1.45 10.23
N GLU A 111 -0.39 2.76 10.44
CA GLU A 111 -1.53 3.68 10.34
C GLU A 111 -1.87 4.06 8.89
N ILE A 112 -0.95 3.89 7.97
CA ILE A 112 -1.18 4.17 6.56
C ILE A 112 -2.08 3.08 5.96
#